data_1ee798386532f7a9a82eb3ab31e5c75d
#
_entry.id   1ee798386532f7a9a82eb3ab31e5c75d
#
_cell.length_a   1.000
_cell.length_b   1.000
_cell.length_c   1.000
_cell.angle_alpha   90.00
_cell.angle_beta   90.00
_cell.angle_gamma   90.00
#
_symmetry.space_group_name_H-M   'P 1'
#
loop_
_entity.id
_entity.type
_entity.pdbx_description
1 polymer ?
#
loop_
_entity_poly.entity_id
_entity_poly.type
_entity_poly.pdbx_seq_one_letter_code
_entity_poly.pdbx_strand_id
1 'polypeptide(L)'
;GLYGFSYQGLTQLTGNKSSLPPDCLAPAMTGLDIKNHWCSHGGAFWWHNNILWALQITCLKMKREKNSHGWEEIRKSIENRNYLRDGIELVKKYDPNNFVIKWHQTLKDNKNFKEIKIVSSWLQKPMLIYGGLWDPHLLGALDLYKKSISMGGDPEILIGNASHLNWWEDSQITLLNFF
;
A
#
# COMPACT_ATOMS: atom_id res chain seq x y z
N GLY A 1 19.80 6.28 -4.99
CA GLY A 1 18.87 5.52 -4.16
C GLY A 1 17.41 5.69 -4.58
N LEU A 2 16.53 4.84 -4.07
CA LEU A 2 15.09 4.92 -4.28
C LEU A 2 14.38 5.02 -2.93
N TYR A 3 13.45 5.96 -2.82
CA TYR A 3 12.56 6.12 -1.67
C TYR A 3 11.12 5.99 -2.12
N GLY A 4 10.27 5.44 -1.27
CA GLY A 4 8.85 5.38 -1.51
C GLY A 4 8.06 4.96 -0.28
N PHE A 5 6.91 5.62 -0.11
CA PHE A 5 5.96 5.41 0.97
C PHE A 5 4.72 4.70 0.43
N SER A 6 4.16 3.74 1.19
CA SER A 6 2.92 3.05 0.81
C SER A 6 3.06 2.34 -0.56
N TYR A 7 2.21 2.64 -1.52
CA TYR A 7 2.26 2.07 -2.85
C TYR A 7 3.59 2.37 -3.58
N GLN A 8 4.17 3.56 -3.39
CA GLN A 8 5.50 3.86 -3.94
C GLN A 8 6.61 3.05 -3.27
N GLY A 9 6.43 2.66 -2.01
CA GLY A 9 7.31 1.71 -1.33
C GLY A 9 7.35 0.34 -2.02
N LEU A 10 6.20 -0.12 -2.51
CA LEU A 10 6.12 -1.34 -3.28
C LEU A 10 6.71 -1.18 -4.69
N THR A 11 6.37 -0.08 -5.38
CA THR A 11 6.78 0.09 -6.79
C THR A 11 8.29 0.18 -6.97
N GLN A 12 9.04 0.71 -5.99
CA GLN A 12 10.50 0.73 -6.07
C GLN A 12 11.14 -0.67 -6.12
N LEU A 13 10.43 -1.71 -5.68
CA LEU A 13 10.88 -3.10 -5.71
C LEU A 13 10.47 -3.85 -6.99
N THR A 14 9.66 -3.23 -7.84
CA THR A 14 9.03 -3.87 -9.02
C THR A 14 9.72 -3.56 -10.36
N GLY A 15 10.96 -3.16 -10.36
CA GLY A 15 11.75 -2.99 -11.58
C GLY A 15 11.75 -4.23 -12.48
N ASN A 16 12.32 -4.14 -13.65
CA ASN A 16 12.55 -5.30 -14.51
C ASN A 16 14.04 -5.69 -14.52
N LYS A 17 14.36 -6.86 -15.03
CA LYS A 17 15.73 -7.37 -15.06
C LYS A 17 16.72 -6.52 -15.88
N SER A 18 16.21 -5.70 -16.79
CA SER A 18 17.00 -4.76 -17.60
C SER A 18 17.11 -3.37 -16.97
N SER A 19 16.41 -3.10 -15.87
CA SER A 19 16.55 -1.86 -15.13
C SER A 19 17.91 -1.81 -14.44
N LEU A 20 18.54 -0.63 -14.43
CA LEU A 20 19.73 -0.41 -13.61
C LEU A 20 19.34 -0.63 -12.13
N PRO A 21 20.12 -1.45 -11.38
CA PRO A 21 19.85 -1.65 -9.98
C PRO A 21 20.03 -0.35 -9.19
N PRO A 22 19.17 -0.08 -8.20
CA PRO A 22 19.43 1.01 -7.27
C PRO A 22 20.67 0.70 -6.42
N ASP A 23 21.37 1.74 -5.96
CA ASP A 23 22.45 1.56 -4.99
C ASP A 23 21.89 1.23 -3.61
N CYS A 24 20.81 1.86 -3.21
CA CYS A 24 20.08 1.63 -1.97
C CYS A 24 18.56 1.85 -2.13
N LEU A 25 17.78 1.36 -1.17
CA LEU A 25 16.32 1.39 -1.16
C LEU A 25 15.80 1.83 0.21
N ALA A 26 14.77 2.66 0.23
CA ALA A 26 14.09 3.05 1.47
C ALA A 26 12.56 2.87 1.34
N PRO A 27 12.06 1.63 1.36
CA PRO A 27 10.63 1.35 1.35
C PRO A 27 10.00 1.64 2.72
N ALA A 28 8.93 2.44 2.72
CA ALA A 28 8.25 2.83 3.93
C ALA A 28 6.78 2.37 3.93
N MET A 29 6.34 1.77 5.06
CA MET A 29 4.94 1.39 5.32
C MET A 29 4.28 0.71 4.12
N THR A 30 4.86 -0.39 3.69
CA THR A 30 4.46 -1.13 2.48
C THR A 30 4.54 -2.63 2.69
N GLY A 31 4.16 -3.41 1.68
CA GLY A 31 4.23 -4.86 1.73
C GLY A 31 4.25 -5.47 0.33
N LEU A 32 4.75 -6.70 0.23
CA LEU A 32 5.00 -7.41 -1.03
C LEU A 32 3.82 -8.27 -1.50
N ASP A 33 2.92 -8.65 -0.58
CA ASP A 33 1.81 -9.58 -0.86
C ASP A 33 0.48 -8.82 -0.91
N ILE A 34 -0.12 -8.77 -2.10
CA ILE A 34 -1.40 -8.09 -2.30
C ILE A 34 -2.49 -8.69 -1.42
N LYS A 35 -2.55 -10.00 -1.26
CA LYS A 35 -3.58 -10.66 -0.46
C LYS A 35 -3.44 -10.29 1.01
N ASN A 36 -2.24 -10.50 1.57
CA ASN A 36 -2.02 -10.47 3.03
C ASN A 36 -1.58 -9.11 3.55
N HIS A 37 -0.97 -8.27 2.71
CA HIS A 37 -0.45 -6.96 3.14
C HIS A 37 -1.30 -5.77 2.67
N TRP A 38 -2.25 -5.99 1.74
CA TRP A 38 -3.04 -4.91 1.14
C TRP A 38 -4.54 -5.18 1.17
N CYS A 39 -4.95 -6.41 0.85
CA CYS A 39 -6.36 -6.75 0.67
C CYS A 39 -7.03 -7.25 1.95
N SER A 40 -6.34 -8.09 2.70
CA SER A 40 -6.90 -8.79 3.86
C SER A 40 -5.94 -8.86 5.03
N HIS A 41 -6.49 -9.09 6.21
CA HIS A 41 -5.74 -9.43 7.41
C HIS A 41 -6.29 -10.73 7.99
N GLY A 42 -5.44 -11.74 8.15
CA GLY A 42 -5.89 -13.06 8.61
C GLY A 42 -6.95 -13.72 7.70
N GLY A 43 -6.98 -13.36 6.41
CA GLY A 43 -7.97 -13.85 5.44
C GLY A 43 -9.28 -13.05 5.39
N ALA A 44 -9.50 -12.11 6.32
CA ALA A 44 -10.65 -11.22 6.29
C ALA A 44 -10.37 -9.97 5.47
N PHE A 45 -11.27 -9.64 4.53
CA PHE A 45 -11.14 -8.44 3.71
C PHE A 45 -11.05 -7.18 4.58
N TRP A 46 -10.09 -6.36 4.32
CA TRP A 46 -9.84 -5.10 5.05
C TRP A 46 -10.83 -4.02 4.65
N TRP A 47 -12.10 -4.20 5.03
CA TRP A 47 -13.23 -3.42 4.56
C TRP A 47 -13.02 -1.92 4.71
N HIS A 48 -12.83 -1.46 5.93
CA HIS A 48 -12.69 -0.03 6.20
C HIS A 48 -11.56 0.61 5.39
N ASN A 49 -10.37 0.03 5.47
CA ASN A 49 -9.17 0.57 4.82
C ASN A 49 -9.30 0.59 3.29
N ASN A 50 -9.71 -0.55 2.71
CA ASN A 50 -9.76 -0.69 1.27
C ASN A 50 -10.91 0.10 0.64
N ILE A 51 -12.07 0.16 1.28
CA ILE A 51 -13.20 0.96 0.78
C ILE A 51 -12.90 2.45 0.84
N LEU A 52 -12.31 2.95 1.94
CA LEU A 52 -11.92 4.35 2.02
C LEU A 52 -10.89 4.72 0.96
N TRP A 53 -9.87 3.89 0.77
CA TRP A 53 -8.87 4.14 -0.27
C TRP A 53 -9.50 4.13 -1.67
N ALA A 54 -10.36 3.16 -1.97
CA ALA A 54 -11.06 3.12 -3.24
C ALA A 54 -11.96 4.33 -3.47
N LEU A 55 -12.72 4.77 -2.46
CA LEU A 55 -13.55 5.96 -2.54
C LEU A 55 -12.73 7.24 -2.72
N GLN A 56 -11.57 7.33 -2.07
CA GLN A 56 -10.65 8.45 -2.26
C GLN A 56 -10.19 8.54 -3.72
N ILE A 57 -9.78 7.42 -4.32
CA ILE A 57 -9.38 7.36 -5.73
C ILE A 57 -10.54 7.69 -6.63
N THR A 58 -11.73 7.16 -6.35
CA THR A 58 -12.96 7.44 -7.11
C THR A 58 -13.33 8.92 -7.01
N CYS A 59 -13.20 9.54 -5.85
CA CYS A 59 -13.39 10.98 -5.66
C CYS A 59 -12.46 11.81 -6.55
N LEU A 60 -11.17 11.46 -6.61
CA LEU A 60 -10.22 12.13 -7.49
C LEU A 60 -10.59 11.97 -8.97
N LYS A 61 -11.09 10.80 -9.37
CA LYS A 61 -11.61 10.57 -10.72
C LYS A 61 -12.81 11.47 -10.99
N MET A 62 -13.81 11.51 -10.10
CA MET A 62 -14.96 12.40 -10.24
C MET A 62 -14.55 13.87 -10.40
N LYS A 63 -13.56 14.31 -9.63
CA LYS A 63 -13.03 15.67 -9.74
C LYS A 63 -12.40 15.94 -11.12
N ARG A 64 -11.61 15.00 -11.65
CA ARG A 64 -10.99 15.10 -12.98
C ARG A 64 -12.03 15.12 -14.10
N GLU A 65 -13.07 14.32 -13.98
CA GLU A 65 -14.18 14.24 -14.92
C GLU A 65 -15.21 15.37 -14.76
N LYS A 66 -15.00 16.30 -13.81
CA LYS A 66 -15.91 17.38 -13.45
C LYS A 66 -17.31 16.89 -13.06
N ASN A 67 -17.41 15.68 -12.53
CA ASN A 67 -18.66 15.11 -12.02
C ASN A 67 -18.86 15.54 -10.56
N SER A 68 -19.44 16.73 -10.38
CA SER A 68 -19.69 17.31 -9.06
C SER A 68 -20.69 16.49 -8.25
N HIS A 69 -21.68 15.89 -8.90
CA HIS A 69 -22.69 15.04 -8.25
C HIS A 69 -22.04 13.79 -7.64
N GLY A 70 -21.24 13.07 -8.40
CA GLY A 70 -20.52 11.88 -7.92
C GLY A 70 -19.55 12.20 -6.78
N TRP A 71 -18.81 13.30 -6.93
CA TRP A 71 -17.90 13.77 -5.87
C TRP A 71 -18.65 14.05 -4.56
N GLU A 72 -19.78 14.77 -4.63
CA GLU A 72 -20.58 15.14 -3.44
C GLU A 72 -21.25 13.91 -2.80
N GLU A 73 -21.75 12.96 -3.58
CA GLU A 73 -22.35 11.73 -3.06
C GLU A 73 -21.32 10.88 -2.30
N ILE A 74 -20.11 10.74 -2.85
CA ILE A 74 -19.03 10.02 -2.18
C ILE A 74 -18.61 10.74 -0.90
N ARG A 75 -18.42 12.06 -0.94
CA ARG A 75 -18.06 12.88 0.22
C ARG A 75 -19.07 12.71 1.36
N LYS A 76 -20.36 12.85 1.07
CA LYS A 76 -21.44 12.66 2.05
C LYS A 76 -21.47 11.24 2.62
N SER A 77 -21.21 10.24 1.79
CA SER A 77 -21.14 8.85 2.25
C SER A 77 -20.01 8.62 3.24
N ILE A 78 -18.86 9.26 3.02
CA ILE A 78 -17.72 9.19 3.95
C ILE A 78 -18.03 9.93 5.25
N GLU A 79 -18.52 11.16 5.18
CA GLU A 79 -18.87 11.99 6.35
C GLU A 79 -19.91 11.33 7.25
N ASN A 80 -20.93 10.73 6.65
CA ASN A 80 -22.02 10.06 7.36
C ASN A 80 -21.70 8.58 7.70
N ARG A 81 -20.50 8.10 7.35
CA ARG A 81 -20.07 6.71 7.52
C ARG A 81 -20.91 5.66 6.79
N ASN A 82 -21.76 6.08 5.84
CA ASN A 82 -22.59 5.17 5.04
C ASN A 82 -21.75 4.24 4.16
N TYR A 83 -20.52 4.66 3.79
CA TYR A 83 -19.59 3.85 3.03
C TYR A 83 -19.25 2.50 3.70
N LEU A 84 -19.43 2.38 5.01
CA LEU A 84 -19.23 1.10 5.71
C LEU A 84 -20.23 0.03 5.25
N ARG A 85 -21.42 0.44 4.83
CA ARG A 85 -22.46 -0.44 4.28
C ARG A 85 -22.45 -0.45 2.75
N ASP A 86 -22.42 0.73 2.13
CA ASP A 86 -22.75 0.91 0.71
C ASP A 86 -21.51 1.25 -0.14
N GLY A 87 -20.31 1.34 0.46
CA GLY A 87 -19.12 1.88 -0.21
C GLY A 87 -18.70 1.12 -1.46
N ILE A 88 -18.84 -0.21 -1.48
CA ILE A 88 -18.47 -1.00 -2.65
C ILE A 88 -19.42 -0.74 -3.84
N GLU A 89 -20.72 -0.56 -3.56
CA GLU A 89 -21.71 -0.23 -4.59
C GLU A 89 -21.50 1.19 -5.11
N LEU A 90 -21.11 2.11 -4.24
CA LEU A 90 -20.76 3.47 -4.63
C LEU A 90 -19.51 3.50 -5.52
N VAL A 91 -18.49 2.71 -5.19
CA VAL A 91 -17.31 2.54 -6.05
C VAL A 91 -17.72 1.93 -7.40
N LYS A 92 -18.54 0.89 -7.43
CA LYS A 92 -19.02 0.28 -8.69
C LYS A 92 -19.78 1.28 -9.57
N LYS A 93 -20.58 2.14 -8.96
CA LYS A 93 -21.36 3.16 -9.66
C LYS A 93 -20.48 4.16 -10.42
N TYR A 94 -19.40 4.63 -9.80
CA TYR A 94 -18.57 5.72 -10.32
C TYR A 94 -17.23 5.27 -10.91
N ASP A 95 -16.72 4.11 -10.46
CA ASP A 95 -15.44 3.56 -10.93
C ASP A 95 -15.48 2.03 -11.01
N PRO A 96 -16.25 1.47 -11.96
CA PRO A 96 -16.49 0.03 -12.05
C PRO A 96 -15.22 -0.82 -12.27
N ASN A 97 -14.12 -0.19 -12.70
CA ASN A 97 -12.82 -0.84 -12.89
C ASN A 97 -11.87 -0.69 -11.69
N ASN A 98 -12.35 -0.13 -10.57
CA ASN A 98 -11.55 0.08 -9.38
C ASN A 98 -10.99 -1.24 -8.83
N PHE A 99 -9.75 -1.20 -8.37
CA PHE A 99 -9.02 -2.37 -7.84
C PHE A 99 -9.77 -3.08 -6.71
N VAL A 100 -10.47 -2.34 -5.85
CA VAL A 100 -11.16 -2.88 -4.67
C VAL A 100 -12.25 -3.88 -5.04
N ILE A 101 -12.95 -3.64 -6.15
CA ILE A 101 -14.01 -4.55 -6.65
C ILE A 101 -13.38 -5.89 -7.01
N LYS A 102 -12.26 -5.84 -7.74
CA LYS A 102 -11.53 -7.03 -8.13
C LYS A 102 -10.94 -7.78 -6.92
N TRP A 103 -10.36 -7.06 -5.97
CA TRP A 103 -9.79 -7.67 -4.77
C TRP A 103 -10.86 -8.35 -3.92
N HIS A 104 -11.97 -7.64 -3.66
CA HIS A 104 -13.10 -8.19 -2.91
C HIS A 104 -13.65 -9.47 -3.56
N GLN A 105 -13.86 -9.44 -4.89
CA GLN A 105 -14.35 -10.60 -5.61
C GLN A 105 -13.34 -11.76 -5.60
N THR A 106 -12.06 -11.48 -5.82
CA THR A 106 -10.99 -12.49 -5.80
C THR A 106 -10.91 -13.20 -4.45
N LEU A 107 -11.01 -12.44 -3.35
CA LEU A 107 -11.00 -13.01 -2.01
C LEU A 107 -12.26 -13.82 -1.73
N LYS A 108 -13.45 -13.29 -2.09
CA LYS A 108 -14.74 -13.98 -1.94
C LYS A 108 -14.78 -15.31 -2.69
N ASP A 109 -14.25 -15.34 -3.91
CA ASP A 109 -14.21 -16.54 -4.76
C ASP A 109 -13.07 -17.49 -4.38
N ASN A 110 -12.28 -17.17 -3.35
CA ASN A 110 -11.08 -17.91 -2.94
C ASN A 110 -10.10 -18.17 -4.10
N LYS A 111 -9.99 -17.19 -5.01
CA LYS A 111 -9.07 -17.26 -6.15
C LYS A 111 -7.68 -16.75 -5.76
N ASN A 112 -6.69 -17.12 -6.55
CA ASN A 112 -5.33 -16.63 -6.38
C ASN A 112 -5.23 -15.16 -6.78
N PHE A 113 -4.58 -14.37 -5.92
CA PHE A 113 -4.20 -13.01 -6.25
C PHE A 113 -3.02 -13.01 -7.23
N LYS A 114 -2.98 -11.97 -8.07
CA LYS A 114 -1.83 -11.77 -8.93
C LYS A 114 -0.60 -11.52 -8.08
N GLU A 115 0.42 -12.34 -8.26
CA GLU A 115 1.70 -12.18 -7.59
C GLU A 115 2.43 -10.93 -8.11
N ILE A 116 2.98 -10.14 -7.20
CA ILE A 116 3.82 -9.01 -7.56
C ILE A 116 5.23 -9.54 -7.81
N LYS A 117 5.71 -9.34 -9.03
CA LYS A 117 7.08 -9.69 -9.39
C LYS A 117 8.02 -8.59 -8.89
N ILE A 118 8.78 -8.91 -7.87
CA ILE A 118 9.87 -8.07 -7.37
C ILE A 118 11.20 -8.50 -8.00
N VAL A 119 12.14 -7.59 -8.05
CA VAL A 119 13.50 -7.92 -8.48
C VAL A 119 14.28 -8.46 -7.28
N SER A 120 14.42 -9.78 -7.20
CA SER A 120 14.97 -10.47 -6.03
C SER A 120 16.39 -10.00 -5.66
N SER A 121 17.24 -9.68 -6.64
CA SER A 121 18.60 -9.16 -6.40
C SER A 121 18.60 -7.78 -5.73
N TRP A 122 17.52 -7.02 -5.81
CA TRP A 122 17.42 -5.72 -5.14
C TRP A 122 17.18 -5.85 -3.63
N LEU A 123 16.68 -7.02 -3.19
CA LEU A 123 16.56 -7.32 -1.75
C LEU A 123 17.90 -7.51 -1.04
N GLN A 124 18.98 -7.65 -1.80
CA GLN A 124 20.35 -7.74 -1.28
C GLN A 124 21.05 -6.37 -1.21
N LYS A 125 20.39 -5.30 -1.69
CA LYS A 125 20.94 -3.95 -1.64
C LYS A 125 20.77 -3.35 -0.25
N PRO A 126 21.61 -2.36 0.12
CA PRO A 126 21.38 -1.57 1.33
C PRO A 126 19.94 -1.10 1.38
N MET A 127 19.23 -1.37 2.47
CA MET A 127 17.80 -1.10 2.58
C MET A 127 17.45 -0.59 3.97
N LEU A 128 16.76 0.55 4.01
CA LEU A 128 16.17 1.12 5.22
C LEU A 128 14.66 0.99 5.15
N ILE A 129 14.08 0.12 5.95
CA ILE A 129 12.64 -0.16 5.96
C ILE A 129 11.98 0.63 7.09
N TYR A 130 10.90 1.35 6.78
CA TYR A 130 10.09 2.02 7.78
C TYR A 130 8.79 1.28 8.04
N GLY A 131 8.45 1.08 9.32
CA GLY A 131 7.18 0.57 9.80
C GLY A 131 6.56 1.48 10.86
N GLY A 132 5.24 1.51 10.95
CA GLY A 132 4.50 2.18 12.01
C GLY A 132 3.78 1.18 12.89
N LEU A 133 3.81 1.34 14.22
CA LEU A 133 3.09 0.46 15.14
C LEU A 133 1.58 0.45 14.89
N TRP A 134 1.04 1.56 14.39
CA TRP A 134 -0.38 1.74 14.07
C TRP A 134 -0.66 1.77 12.57
N ASP A 135 0.33 1.32 11.76
CA ASP A 135 0.21 1.27 10.32
C ASP A 135 -0.37 -0.08 9.86
N PRO A 136 -1.35 -0.06 8.95
CA PRO A 136 -1.91 -1.28 8.40
C PRO A 136 -0.87 -2.20 7.72
N HIS A 137 0.20 -1.63 7.18
CA HIS A 137 1.22 -2.39 6.46
C HIS A 137 2.41 -2.82 7.34
N LEU A 138 2.32 -2.74 8.67
CA LEU A 138 3.40 -3.17 9.56
C LEU A 138 3.84 -4.60 9.29
N LEU A 139 2.89 -5.52 9.11
CA LEU A 139 3.21 -6.92 8.79
C LEU A 139 3.98 -7.01 7.46
N GLY A 140 3.60 -6.21 6.47
CA GLY A 140 4.30 -6.13 5.19
C GLY A 140 5.73 -5.64 5.31
N ALA A 141 5.98 -4.64 6.16
CA ALA A 141 7.33 -4.13 6.44
C ALA A 141 8.20 -5.20 7.13
N LEU A 142 7.65 -5.92 8.11
CA LEU A 142 8.32 -7.03 8.79
C LEU A 142 8.64 -8.19 7.85
N ASP A 143 7.72 -8.54 6.95
CA ASP A 143 7.94 -9.62 5.99
C ASP A 143 8.94 -9.22 4.90
N LEU A 144 8.96 -7.94 4.49
CA LEU A 144 10.00 -7.42 3.60
C LEU A 144 11.38 -7.53 4.25
N TYR A 145 11.51 -7.14 5.52
CA TYR A 145 12.74 -7.28 6.29
C TYR A 145 13.25 -8.74 6.31
N LYS A 146 12.38 -9.66 6.74
CA LYS A 146 12.70 -11.09 6.77
C LYS A 146 13.09 -11.63 5.38
N LYS A 147 12.36 -11.20 4.35
CA LYS A 147 12.60 -11.60 2.96
C LYS A 147 13.97 -11.13 2.49
N SER A 148 14.36 -9.90 2.78
CA SER A 148 15.69 -9.36 2.44
C SER A 148 16.80 -10.21 3.09
N ILE A 149 16.71 -10.45 4.40
CA ILE A 149 17.67 -11.31 5.13
C ILE A 149 17.74 -12.70 4.48
N SER A 150 16.60 -13.32 4.20
CA SER A 150 16.57 -14.67 3.60
C SER A 150 17.22 -14.74 2.22
N MET A 151 17.32 -13.60 1.55
CA MET A 151 17.98 -13.46 0.25
C MET A 151 19.46 -13.05 0.36
N GLY A 152 20.00 -12.94 1.57
CA GLY A 152 21.39 -12.54 1.82
C GLY A 152 21.61 -11.03 1.86
N GLY A 153 20.56 -10.24 2.03
CA GLY A 153 20.65 -8.81 2.30
C GLY A 153 20.92 -8.51 3.77
N ASP A 154 21.28 -7.25 4.04
CA ASP A 154 21.50 -6.71 5.39
C ASP A 154 20.64 -5.43 5.55
N PRO A 155 19.31 -5.56 5.64
CA PRO A 155 18.41 -4.43 5.78
C PRO A 155 18.39 -3.91 7.21
N GLU A 156 18.21 -2.59 7.35
CA GLU A 156 17.80 -1.98 8.60
C GLU A 156 16.28 -1.80 8.62
N ILE A 157 15.64 -1.93 9.79
CA ILE A 157 14.22 -1.65 9.98
C ILE A 157 14.01 -0.71 11.17
N LEU A 158 13.25 0.34 10.94
CA LEU A 158 12.83 1.28 11.97
C LEU A 158 11.30 1.22 12.13
N ILE A 159 10.86 0.87 13.35
CA ILE A 159 9.44 0.83 13.70
C ILE A 159 9.17 1.92 14.71
N GLY A 160 8.46 2.95 14.25
CA GLY A 160 8.12 4.11 15.09
C GLY A 160 6.71 4.06 15.65
N ASN A 161 6.44 4.94 16.62
CA ASN A 161 5.08 5.23 17.07
C ASN A 161 4.36 6.07 16.01
N ALA A 162 3.96 5.44 14.94
CA ALA A 162 3.43 6.06 13.74
C ALA A 162 2.21 5.32 13.20
N SER A 163 1.32 6.07 12.58
CA SER A 163 0.28 5.57 11.69
C SER A 163 0.69 5.75 10.23
N HIS A 164 -0.19 5.36 9.29
CA HIS A 164 0.10 5.51 7.86
C HIS A 164 0.43 6.94 7.42
N LEU A 165 -0.18 7.95 8.03
CA LEU A 165 -0.05 9.36 7.65
C LEU A 165 0.61 10.24 8.72
N ASN A 166 0.86 9.72 9.91
CA ASN A 166 1.45 10.47 11.01
C ASN A 166 2.70 9.74 11.51
N TRP A 167 3.86 10.30 11.22
CA TRP A 167 5.16 9.71 11.48
C TRP A 167 5.83 10.39 12.68
N TRP A 168 6.89 9.80 13.25
CA TRP A 168 7.69 10.41 14.31
C TRP A 168 8.60 11.51 13.78
N GLU A 169 8.97 12.42 14.64
CA GLU A 169 9.61 13.70 14.31
C GLU A 169 10.91 13.54 13.48
N ASP A 170 11.79 12.63 13.89
CA ASP A 170 13.11 12.46 13.26
C ASP A 170 13.15 11.48 12.07
N SER A 171 11.99 10.98 11.66
CA SER A 171 11.93 9.98 10.60
C SER A 171 12.56 10.42 9.29
N GLN A 172 12.40 11.69 8.93
CA GLN A 172 12.94 12.25 7.71
C GLN A 172 14.45 12.52 7.77
N ILE A 173 14.95 12.92 8.94
CA ILE A 173 16.39 13.11 9.16
C ILE A 173 17.13 11.78 9.02
N THR A 174 16.59 10.72 9.61
CA THR A 174 17.16 9.37 9.47
C THR A 174 17.19 8.91 8.02
N LEU A 175 16.12 9.20 7.26
CA LEU A 175 16.08 8.89 5.83
C LEU A 175 17.14 9.64 5.04
N LEU A 176 17.33 10.94 5.30
CA LEU A 176 18.35 11.75 4.65
C LEU A 176 19.78 11.26 4.96
N ASN A 177 20.02 10.83 6.20
CA ASN A 177 21.32 10.31 6.61
C ASN A 177 21.63 8.93 5.99
N PHE A 178 20.61 8.19 5.60
CA PHE A 178 20.78 6.89 4.93
C PHE A 178 21.24 7.06 3.47
N PHE A 179 20.84 8.10 2.77
CA PHE A 179 21.20 8.36 1.38
C PHE A 179 22.53 9.12 1.22
#